data_5239ed4601162406057ea898f94cd24f
#
_entry.id   5239ed4601162406057ea898f94cd24f
#
_cell.length_a   1.000
_cell.length_b   1.000
_cell.length_c   1.000
_cell.angle_alpha   90.00
_cell.angle_beta   90.00
_cell.angle_gamma   90.00
#
_symmetry.space_group_name_H-M   'P 1'
#
loop_
_entity.id
_entity.type
_entity.pdbx_description
1 polymer ?
#
loop_
_entity_poly.entity_id
_entity_poly.type
_entity_poly.pdbx_seq_one_letter_code
_entity_poly.pdbx_strand_id
1 'polypeptide(L)'
;MILRFSAAITLLFGMTSAVWAFDCGKASTAVEKTICANPDIKAADDALAAAYSEVKAFSAPAERKMLLRSQKRWIATREGCAQAETGITACVRDETAKRLRLLAGTPKSGPGTGNRPIPVFVVQEGNARVYDLDVQLLRFADPQSAGEKTLNRITGEARNMLKLGSHGEDTGGSTFAIVQDMTVSYASPAFMSVIVSYWLDSGGAHGNGGVSNSNIGMQTGKLLEIGDFFGEEAAGELAAVCKAQLIAAKRKRLDGEIYDPTTDDFLKDEVIAEHVATLARWRFLESKASVSFDAYAIGSYAEGPYDCEFPMRELKAMALDGAINLLAR
;
A
#
# COMPACT_ATOMS: atom_id res chain seq x y z
N MET A 1 37.70 -46.85 41.39
CA MET A 1 36.47 -47.22 40.58
C MET A 1 35.80 -45.93 40.14
N ILE A 2 36.15 -45.47 38.93
CA ILE A 2 35.75 -44.18 38.40
C ILE A 2 34.69 -44.46 37.31
N LEU A 3 33.42 -44.14 37.59
CA LEU A 3 32.34 -44.23 36.61
C LEU A 3 32.42 -42.98 35.66
N ARG A 4 32.62 -43.25 34.39
CA ARG A 4 32.48 -42.24 33.31
C ARG A 4 31.03 -42.26 32.85
N PHE A 5 30.32 -41.13 33.06
CA PHE A 5 29.03 -40.84 32.42
C PHE A 5 29.29 -40.22 31.03
N SER A 6 28.96 -40.96 29.99
CA SER A 6 28.89 -40.40 28.63
C SER A 6 27.51 -39.79 28.41
N ALA A 7 27.45 -38.48 28.29
CA ALA A 7 26.23 -37.77 27.88
C ALA A 7 26.11 -37.85 26.36
N ALA A 8 25.12 -38.57 25.87
CA ALA A 8 24.72 -38.54 24.46
C ALA A 8 23.89 -37.28 24.18
N ILE A 9 24.46 -36.34 23.42
CA ILE A 9 23.72 -35.17 22.90
C ILE A 9 22.94 -35.64 21.67
N THR A 10 21.65 -35.80 21.83
CA THR A 10 20.72 -36.07 20.72
C THR A 10 20.43 -34.72 20.01
N LEU A 11 21.07 -34.51 18.86
CA LEU A 11 20.72 -33.40 17.94
C LEU A 11 19.33 -33.68 17.36
N LEU A 12 18.33 -33.00 17.87
CA LEU A 12 17.01 -32.89 17.22
C LEU A 12 17.17 -32.02 15.95
N PHE A 13 17.34 -32.67 14.80
CA PHE A 13 17.13 -32.03 13.51
C PHE A 13 15.63 -31.70 13.38
N GLY A 14 15.28 -30.46 13.65
CA GLY A 14 13.95 -29.94 13.32
C GLY A 14 13.77 -30.04 11.81
N MET A 15 12.95 -30.99 11.36
CA MET A 15 12.46 -31.04 9.99
C MET A 15 11.58 -29.81 9.80
N THR A 16 12.15 -28.72 9.25
CA THR A 16 11.37 -27.63 8.69
C THR A 16 10.60 -28.22 7.50
N SER A 17 9.31 -28.47 7.67
CA SER A 17 8.41 -28.82 6.58
C SER A 17 8.48 -27.67 5.56
N ALA A 18 9.20 -27.88 4.46
CA ALA A 18 9.18 -26.95 3.35
C ALA A 18 7.73 -26.83 2.88
N VAL A 19 7.10 -25.69 3.14
CA VAL A 19 5.78 -25.40 2.61
C VAL A 19 5.99 -25.09 1.12
N TRP A 20 5.80 -26.08 0.28
CA TRP A 20 5.92 -25.95 -1.15
C TRP A 20 4.72 -25.15 -1.65
N ALA A 21 4.97 -24.00 -2.25
CA ALA A 21 3.90 -23.14 -2.78
C ALA A 21 3.18 -23.85 -3.92
N PHE A 22 3.95 -24.42 -4.86
CA PHE A 22 3.43 -25.01 -6.08
C PHE A 22 4.43 -26.02 -6.66
N ASP A 23 3.94 -27.20 -7.09
CA ASP A 23 4.71 -28.26 -7.70
C ASP A 23 4.83 -28.00 -9.22
N CYS A 24 6.03 -27.64 -9.68
CA CYS A 24 6.29 -27.37 -11.08
C CYS A 24 6.05 -28.58 -12.02
N GLY A 25 6.07 -29.80 -11.48
CA GLY A 25 5.68 -30.99 -12.23
C GLY A 25 4.18 -31.02 -12.62
N LYS A 26 3.38 -30.16 -11.99
CA LYS A 26 1.92 -30.03 -12.25
C LYS A 26 1.55 -28.71 -12.92
N ALA A 27 2.53 -27.91 -13.38
CA ALA A 27 2.29 -26.63 -14.05
C ALA A 27 1.45 -26.81 -15.32
N SER A 28 0.25 -26.26 -15.33
CA SER A 28 -0.73 -26.39 -16.42
C SER A 28 -0.96 -25.07 -17.14
N THR A 29 -1.11 -23.94 -16.40
CA THR A 29 -1.38 -22.62 -16.99
C THR A 29 -0.11 -21.95 -17.52
N ALA A 30 -0.27 -20.90 -18.34
CA ALA A 30 0.86 -20.10 -18.82
C ALA A 30 1.57 -19.39 -17.67
N VAL A 31 0.82 -18.92 -16.66
CA VAL A 31 1.35 -18.27 -15.44
C VAL A 31 2.17 -19.27 -14.63
N GLU A 32 1.65 -20.44 -14.35
CA GLU A 32 2.35 -21.48 -13.61
C GLU A 32 3.67 -21.91 -14.30
N LYS A 33 3.64 -22.10 -15.61
CA LYS A 33 4.84 -22.38 -16.42
C LYS A 33 5.84 -21.23 -16.36
N THR A 34 5.37 -19.98 -16.38
CA THR A 34 6.23 -18.80 -16.24
C THR A 34 6.90 -18.76 -14.87
N ILE A 35 6.18 -19.05 -13.77
CA ILE A 35 6.75 -19.13 -12.42
C ILE A 35 7.86 -20.18 -12.39
N CYS A 36 7.61 -21.37 -12.94
CA CYS A 36 8.57 -22.48 -12.93
C CYS A 36 9.80 -22.23 -13.81
N ALA A 37 9.64 -21.51 -14.91
CA ALA A 37 10.73 -21.17 -15.82
C ALA A 37 11.64 -20.05 -15.30
N ASN A 38 11.24 -19.29 -14.26
CA ASN A 38 11.97 -18.15 -13.72
C ASN A 38 12.31 -18.38 -12.24
N PRO A 39 13.56 -18.72 -11.91
CA PRO A 39 13.95 -19.09 -10.53
C PRO A 39 13.70 -17.99 -9.49
N ASP A 40 13.84 -16.71 -9.86
CA ASP A 40 13.57 -15.57 -9.01
C ASP A 40 12.07 -15.44 -8.68
N ILE A 41 11.19 -15.65 -9.66
CA ILE A 41 9.73 -15.65 -9.46
C ILE A 41 9.32 -16.86 -8.62
N LYS A 42 9.90 -18.03 -8.88
CA LYS A 42 9.63 -19.24 -8.10
C LYS A 42 10.03 -19.06 -6.62
N ALA A 43 11.20 -18.48 -6.36
CA ALA A 43 11.63 -18.19 -5.00
C ALA A 43 10.70 -17.19 -4.30
N ALA A 44 10.21 -16.18 -5.01
CA ALA A 44 9.22 -15.23 -4.48
C ALA A 44 7.86 -15.89 -4.22
N ASP A 45 7.42 -16.82 -5.06
CA ASP A 45 6.18 -17.58 -4.88
C ASP A 45 6.27 -18.55 -3.67
N ASP A 46 7.44 -19.18 -3.46
CA ASP A 46 7.69 -20.00 -2.28
C ASP A 46 7.67 -19.16 -0.98
N ALA A 47 8.32 -17.99 -1.01
CA ALA A 47 8.29 -17.06 0.12
C ALA A 47 6.87 -16.53 0.39
N LEU A 48 6.07 -16.31 -0.66
CA LEU A 48 4.67 -15.91 -0.54
C LEU A 48 3.81 -16.98 0.13
N ALA A 49 4.04 -18.27 -0.19
CA ALA A 49 3.33 -19.37 0.46
C ALA A 49 3.69 -19.48 1.95
N ALA A 50 4.95 -19.25 2.30
CA ALA A 50 5.39 -19.20 3.70
C ALA A 50 4.71 -18.01 4.44
N ALA A 51 4.74 -16.81 3.85
CA ALA A 51 4.09 -15.62 4.42
C ALA A 51 2.56 -15.81 4.58
N TYR A 52 1.89 -16.44 3.61
CA TYR A 52 0.47 -16.79 3.71
C TYR A 52 0.19 -17.71 4.90
N SER A 53 1.02 -18.72 5.09
CA SER A 53 0.89 -19.66 6.20
C SER A 53 1.11 -18.99 7.56
N GLU A 54 2.03 -18.05 7.64
CA GLU A 54 2.30 -17.24 8.83
C GLU A 54 1.09 -16.35 9.16
N VAL A 55 0.57 -15.56 8.19
CA VAL A 55 -0.63 -14.75 8.38
C VAL A 55 -1.81 -15.61 8.83
N LYS A 56 -2.01 -16.77 8.21
CA LYS A 56 -3.07 -17.71 8.59
C LYS A 56 -2.94 -18.18 10.04
N ALA A 57 -1.71 -18.37 10.55
CA ALA A 57 -1.49 -18.79 11.93
C ALA A 57 -1.90 -17.70 12.94
N PHE A 58 -1.66 -16.42 12.63
CA PHE A 58 -2.03 -15.27 13.46
C PHE A 58 -3.48 -14.78 13.28
N SER A 59 -4.23 -15.39 12.35
CA SER A 59 -5.59 -14.96 12.03
C SER A 59 -6.64 -15.75 12.83
N ALA A 60 -7.69 -15.05 13.27
CA ALA A 60 -8.89 -15.67 13.84
C ALA A 60 -9.68 -16.45 12.75
N PRO A 61 -10.57 -17.39 13.10
CA PRO A 61 -11.29 -18.21 12.12
C PRO A 61 -12.03 -17.40 11.04
N ALA A 62 -12.68 -16.30 11.40
CA ALA A 62 -13.35 -15.42 10.45
C ALA A 62 -12.35 -14.71 9.50
N GLU A 63 -11.20 -14.26 10.02
CA GLU A 63 -10.13 -13.63 9.23
C GLU A 63 -9.50 -14.63 8.26
N ARG A 64 -9.31 -15.90 8.67
CA ARG A 64 -8.82 -16.98 7.77
C ARG A 64 -9.72 -17.19 6.57
N LYS A 65 -11.06 -17.10 6.76
CA LYS A 65 -12.03 -17.17 5.65
C LYS A 65 -11.84 -16.01 4.67
N MET A 66 -11.61 -14.79 5.16
CA MET A 66 -11.38 -13.62 4.33
C MET A 66 -10.00 -13.70 3.63
N LEU A 67 -8.96 -14.12 4.33
CA LEU A 67 -7.64 -14.38 3.76
C LEU A 67 -7.70 -15.38 2.59
N LEU A 68 -8.44 -16.47 2.74
CA LEU A 68 -8.63 -17.46 1.68
C LEU A 68 -9.37 -16.85 0.47
N ARG A 69 -10.42 -16.06 0.68
CA ARG A 69 -11.16 -15.39 -0.39
C ARG A 69 -10.27 -14.40 -1.14
N SER A 70 -9.53 -13.55 -0.41
CA SER A 70 -8.57 -12.63 -0.99
C SER A 70 -7.48 -13.35 -1.78
N GLN A 71 -6.97 -14.48 -1.27
CA GLN A 71 -5.97 -15.27 -2.00
C GLN A 71 -6.51 -15.84 -3.31
N LYS A 72 -7.76 -16.30 -3.33
CA LYS A 72 -8.41 -16.78 -4.55
C LYS A 72 -8.60 -15.67 -5.58
N ARG A 73 -9.05 -14.48 -5.17
CA ARG A 73 -9.16 -13.31 -6.05
C ARG A 73 -7.81 -12.93 -6.63
N TRP A 74 -6.79 -12.83 -5.78
CA TRP A 74 -5.44 -12.50 -6.23
C TRP A 74 -4.89 -13.53 -7.23
N ILE A 75 -5.09 -14.84 -7.00
CA ILE A 75 -4.70 -15.87 -7.98
C ILE A 75 -5.40 -15.64 -9.33
N ALA A 76 -6.70 -15.34 -9.32
CA ALA A 76 -7.45 -15.05 -10.55
C ALA A 76 -6.90 -13.80 -11.28
N THR A 77 -6.56 -12.73 -10.54
CA THR A 77 -5.91 -11.53 -11.09
C THR A 77 -4.55 -11.88 -11.70
N ARG A 78 -3.71 -12.65 -11.00
CA ARG A 78 -2.40 -13.10 -11.51
C ARG A 78 -2.52 -13.97 -12.77
N GLU A 79 -3.55 -14.81 -12.87
CA GLU A 79 -3.80 -15.58 -14.11
C GLU A 79 -4.10 -14.67 -15.31
N GLY A 80 -4.68 -13.47 -15.09
CA GLY A 80 -4.86 -12.43 -16.12
C GLY A 80 -3.54 -11.92 -16.73
N CYS A 81 -2.40 -12.13 -16.07
CA CYS A 81 -1.08 -11.82 -16.63
C CYS A 81 -0.78 -12.54 -17.95
N ALA A 82 -1.49 -13.62 -18.25
CA ALA A 82 -1.35 -14.33 -19.54
C ALA A 82 -1.65 -13.42 -20.75
N GLN A 83 -2.44 -12.35 -20.57
CA GLN A 83 -2.80 -11.36 -21.61
C GLN A 83 -2.20 -9.98 -21.36
N ALA A 84 -1.24 -9.83 -20.43
CA ALA A 84 -0.67 -8.53 -20.10
C ALA A 84 0.16 -7.94 -21.24
N GLU A 85 -0.09 -6.69 -21.61
CA GLU A 85 0.68 -5.93 -22.63
C GLU A 85 2.16 -5.80 -22.28
N THR A 86 2.48 -5.70 -20.98
CA THR A 86 3.87 -5.65 -20.46
C THR A 86 4.62 -6.99 -20.57
N GLY A 87 3.93 -8.02 -21.03
CA GLY A 87 4.43 -9.39 -21.08
C GLY A 87 4.23 -10.18 -19.79
N ILE A 88 3.90 -11.45 -19.92
CA ILE A 88 3.52 -12.36 -18.83
C ILE A 88 4.56 -12.40 -17.70
N THR A 89 5.86 -12.46 -18.02
CA THR A 89 6.93 -12.58 -17.02
C THR A 89 7.03 -11.35 -16.13
N ALA A 90 6.95 -10.14 -16.70
CA ALA A 90 6.99 -8.90 -15.94
C ALA A 90 5.75 -8.78 -15.02
N CYS A 91 4.56 -9.02 -15.57
CA CYS A 91 3.31 -8.98 -14.84
C CYS A 91 3.30 -9.99 -13.66
N VAL A 92 3.65 -11.25 -13.90
CA VAL A 92 3.68 -12.30 -12.85
C VAL A 92 4.69 -11.95 -11.75
N ARG A 93 5.87 -11.42 -12.12
CA ARG A 93 6.87 -10.95 -11.17
C ARG A 93 6.32 -9.84 -10.27
N ASP A 94 5.71 -8.84 -10.87
CA ASP A 94 5.19 -7.67 -10.15
C ASP A 94 4.03 -8.05 -9.22
N GLU A 95 3.06 -8.84 -9.70
CA GLU A 95 1.93 -9.30 -8.89
C GLU A 95 2.37 -10.19 -7.73
N THR A 96 3.34 -11.09 -7.97
CA THR A 96 3.91 -11.95 -6.90
C THR A 96 4.66 -11.11 -5.88
N ALA A 97 5.47 -10.15 -6.30
CA ALA A 97 6.22 -9.27 -5.40
C ALA A 97 5.30 -8.35 -4.57
N LYS A 98 4.23 -7.80 -5.16
CA LYS A 98 3.23 -7.00 -4.44
C LYS A 98 2.54 -7.83 -3.36
N ARG A 99 2.07 -9.03 -3.71
CA ARG A 99 1.38 -9.92 -2.77
C ARG A 99 2.30 -10.40 -1.64
N LEU A 100 3.54 -10.74 -1.98
CA LEU A 100 4.54 -11.14 -0.98
C LEU A 100 4.78 -10.00 0.03
N ARG A 101 5.01 -8.77 -0.43
CA ARG A 101 5.19 -7.62 0.49
C ARG A 101 4.01 -7.44 1.43
N LEU A 102 2.78 -7.54 0.92
CA LEU A 102 1.57 -7.42 1.71
C LEU A 102 1.50 -8.51 2.80
N LEU A 103 1.68 -9.77 2.43
CA LEU A 103 1.59 -10.89 3.36
C LEU A 103 2.75 -10.92 4.36
N ALA A 104 3.95 -10.53 3.94
CA ALA A 104 5.12 -10.43 4.80
C ALA A 104 5.12 -9.18 5.69
N GLY A 105 4.19 -8.23 5.47
CA GLY A 105 4.16 -6.95 6.21
C GLY A 105 5.40 -6.10 5.99
N THR A 106 6.04 -6.23 4.82
CA THR A 106 7.29 -5.52 4.51
C THR A 106 6.99 -4.15 3.93
N PRO A 107 7.57 -3.04 4.45
CA PRO A 107 7.44 -1.72 3.86
C PRO A 107 8.07 -1.67 2.46
N LYS A 108 7.64 -0.71 1.62
CA LYS A 108 8.28 -0.48 0.32
C LYS A 108 9.70 0.04 0.47
N SER A 109 9.98 0.77 1.56
CA SER A 109 11.29 1.34 1.87
C SER A 109 11.47 1.57 3.37
N GLY A 110 12.71 1.81 3.80
CA GLY A 110 13.10 2.03 5.18
C GLY A 110 13.42 0.73 5.93
N PRO A 111 14.04 0.84 7.12
CA PRO A 111 14.51 -0.31 7.90
C PRO A 111 13.40 -1.12 8.58
N GLY A 112 12.16 -0.61 8.57
CA GLY A 112 11.04 -1.18 9.34
C GLY A 112 10.98 -0.71 10.78
N THR A 113 9.93 -1.10 11.50
CA THR A 113 9.71 -0.75 12.92
C THR A 113 10.25 -1.79 13.89
N GLY A 114 10.82 -2.89 13.40
CA GLY A 114 11.20 -4.07 14.21
C GLY A 114 10.04 -5.05 14.42
N ASN A 115 8.80 -4.60 14.37
CA ASN A 115 7.59 -5.42 14.36
C ASN A 115 6.94 -5.33 12.96
N ARG A 116 6.21 -6.37 12.54
CA ARG A 116 5.62 -6.45 11.20
C ARG A 116 4.10 -6.38 11.27
N PRO A 117 3.44 -5.50 10.50
CA PRO A 117 2.00 -5.55 10.36
C PRO A 117 1.59 -6.80 9.57
N ILE A 118 0.45 -7.34 9.90
CA ILE A 118 -0.20 -8.43 9.17
C ILE A 118 -1.43 -7.88 8.43
N PRO A 119 -1.76 -8.40 7.23
CA PRO A 119 -2.92 -7.97 6.50
C PRO A 119 -4.22 -8.47 7.13
N VAL A 120 -5.24 -7.63 7.00
CA VAL A 120 -6.64 -7.93 7.33
C VAL A 120 -7.47 -7.71 6.07
N PHE A 121 -8.25 -8.70 5.70
CA PHE A 121 -9.06 -8.66 4.49
C PHE A 121 -10.55 -8.53 4.80
N VAL A 122 -11.25 -7.74 3.98
CA VAL A 122 -12.72 -7.74 3.91
C VAL A 122 -13.07 -8.03 2.45
N VAL A 123 -13.58 -9.23 2.20
CA VAL A 123 -13.92 -9.70 0.85
C VAL A 123 -15.37 -10.15 0.84
N GLN A 124 -16.18 -9.51 0.01
CA GLN A 124 -17.60 -9.78 -0.17
C GLN A 124 -17.92 -9.79 -1.67
N GLU A 125 -18.68 -10.76 -2.11
CA GLU A 125 -19.22 -10.77 -3.46
C GLU A 125 -20.47 -9.88 -3.52
N GLY A 126 -20.49 -8.95 -4.47
CA GLY A 126 -21.54 -8.00 -4.66
C GLY A 126 -22.77 -8.59 -5.35
N ASN A 127 -23.91 -7.91 -5.19
CA ASN A 127 -25.15 -8.11 -5.94
C ASN A 127 -25.94 -6.80 -5.91
N ALA A 128 -27.19 -6.78 -6.44
CA ALA A 128 -28.02 -5.57 -6.51
C ALA A 128 -28.30 -4.87 -5.16
N ARG A 129 -27.98 -5.49 -4.01
CA ARG A 129 -28.24 -4.95 -2.66
C ARG A 129 -27.01 -4.92 -1.77
N VAL A 130 -25.88 -5.42 -2.26
CA VAL A 130 -24.67 -5.63 -1.46
C VAL A 130 -23.48 -5.23 -2.29
N TYR A 131 -22.62 -4.37 -1.77
CA TYR A 131 -21.37 -3.97 -2.43
C TYR A 131 -20.44 -5.16 -2.65
N ASP A 132 -19.79 -5.20 -3.81
CA ASP A 132 -18.57 -6.00 -3.97
C ASP A 132 -17.46 -5.33 -3.18
N LEU A 133 -16.82 -6.07 -2.29
CA LEU A 133 -15.73 -5.56 -1.45
C LEU A 133 -14.47 -6.36 -1.72
N ASP A 134 -13.39 -5.65 -2.04
CA ASP A 134 -12.03 -6.18 -2.04
C ASP A 134 -11.11 -5.22 -1.29
N VAL A 135 -11.01 -5.44 0.02
CA VAL A 135 -10.36 -4.52 0.93
C VAL A 135 -9.21 -5.20 1.65
N GLN A 136 -8.05 -4.57 1.61
CA GLN A 136 -6.81 -5.00 2.23
C GLN A 136 -6.33 -3.92 3.20
N LEU A 137 -6.38 -4.21 4.49
CA LEU A 137 -5.93 -3.34 5.57
C LEU A 137 -4.74 -3.97 6.27
N LEU A 138 -4.04 -3.20 7.11
CA LEU A 138 -2.90 -3.67 7.87
C LEU A 138 -3.14 -3.47 9.38
N ARG A 139 -2.70 -4.41 10.21
CA ARG A 139 -2.65 -4.27 11.66
C ARG A 139 -1.42 -4.96 12.25
N PHE A 140 -1.00 -4.55 13.40
CA PHE A 140 -0.06 -5.30 14.23
C PHE A 140 -0.83 -6.32 15.08
N ALA A 141 -0.38 -7.59 15.06
CA ALA A 141 -1.01 -8.65 15.87
C ALA A 141 -0.79 -8.39 17.37
N ASP A 142 0.43 -7.95 17.71
CA ASP A 142 0.85 -7.59 19.06
C ASP A 142 1.54 -6.21 19.02
N PRO A 143 0.79 -5.08 19.12
CA PRO A 143 1.34 -3.76 18.96
C PRO A 143 2.17 -3.34 20.19
N GLN A 144 3.45 -3.07 19.98
CA GLN A 144 4.43 -2.72 21.01
C GLN A 144 4.55 -1.20 21.22
N SER A 145 4.45 -0.40 20.15
CA SER A 145 4.60 1.06 20.20
C SER A 145 3.25 1.79 20.17
N ALA A 146 3.27 3.09 20.50
CA ALA A 146 2.08 3.94 20.36
C ALA A 146 1.64 4.08 18.91
N GLY A 147 2.59 4.17 17.95
CA GLY A 147 2.29 4.24 16.53
C GLY A 147 1.63 2.97 15.98
N GLU A 148 2.07 1.79 16.44
CA GLU A 148 1.44 0.52 16.07
C GLU A 148 -0.02 0.43 16.56
N LYS A 149 -0.29 0.91 17.79
CA LYS A 149 -1.65 1.01 18.33
C LYS A 149 -2.50 1.99 17.52
N THR A 150 -1.91 3.10 17.07
CA THR A 150 -2.58 4.07 16.19
C THR A 150 -2.97 3.44 14.85
N LEU A 151 -2.07 2.68 14.20
CA LEU A 151 -2.42 1.96 12.97
C LEU A 151 -3.57 0.98 13.21
N ASN A 152 -3.55 0.23 14.31
CA ASN A 152 -4.62 -0.69 14.65
C ASN A 152 -5.97 0.02 14.86
N ARG A 153 -5.97 1.21 15.45
CA ARG A 153 -7.18 2.03 15.59
C ARG A 153 -7.72 2.48 14.22
N ILE A 154 -6.86 3.02 13.35
CA ILE A 154 -7.23 3.43 11.98
C ILE A 154 -7.85 2.24 11.22
N THR A 155 -7.22 1.08 11.29
CA THR A 155 -7.73 -0.15 10.66
C THR A 155 -9.08 -0.57 11.23
N GLY A 156 -9.27 -0.45 12.55
CA GLY A 156 -10.54 -0.74 13.21
C GLY A 156 -11.66 0.19 12.77
N GLU A 157 -11.38 1.48 12.66
CA GLU A 157 -12.31 2.50 12.18
C GLU A 157 -12.71 2.25 10.72
N ALA A 158 -11.72 1.99 9.82
CA ALA A 158 -11.97 1.66 8.42
C ALA A 158 -12.88 0.41 8.29
N ARG A 159 -12.60 -0.65 9.04
CA ARG A 159 -13.46 -1.85 9.06
C ARG A 159 -14.89 -1.58 9.54
N ASN A 160 -15.06 -0.70 10.51
CA ASN A 160 -16.39 -0.34 11.01
C ASN A 160 -17.17 0.48 9.97
N MET A 161 -16.53 1.41 9.28
CA MET A 161 -17.16 2.16 8.18
C MET A 161 -17.62 1.23 7.05
N LEU A 162 -16.80 0.25 6.66
CA LEU A 162 -17.16 -0.73 5.64
C LEU A 162 -18.37 -1.59 6.05
N LYS A 163 -18.52 -1.93 7.33
CA LYS A 163 -19.71 -2.66 7.83
C LYS A 163 -20.98 -1.83 7.70
N LEU A 164 -20.91 -0.52 7.93
CA LEU A 164 -22.05 0.40 7.80
C LEU A 164 -22.44 0.63 6.35
N GLY A 165 -21.43 0.69 5.43
CA GLY A 165 -21.64 0.93 4.01
C GLY A 165 -21.81 -0.31 3.14
N SER A 166 -21.73 -1.54 3.70
CA SER A 166 -21.75 -2.78 2.92
C SER A 166 -23.13 -3.21 2.42
N HIS A 167 -24.18 -2.50 2.81
CA HIS A 167 -25.54 -2.71 2.35
C HIS A 167 -26.02 -1.41 1.70
N GLY A 168 -26.15 -1.41 0.37
CA GLY A 168 -26.70 -0.30 -0.38
C GLY A 168 -28.21 -0.35 -0.44
N GLU A 169 -28.83 0.77 -0.78
CA GLU A 169 -30.22 0.80 -1.25
C GLU A 169 -30.31 0.02 -2.57
N ASP A 170 -31.48 -0.47 -2.92
CA ASP A 170 -31.71 -1.20 -4.18
C ASP A 170 -31.31 -0.29 -5.37
N THR A 171 -30.25 -0.65 -6.06
CA THR A 171 -29.63 0.16 -7.12
C THR A 171 -30.22 -0.09 -8.49
N GLY A 172 -31.38 -0.77 -8.56
CA GLY A 172 -32.00 -1.10 -9.83
C GLY A 172 -31.21 -2.08 -10.70
N GLY A 173 -30.34 -2.90 -10.07
CA GLY A 173 -29.55 -3.94 -10.73
C GLY A 173 -28.07 -3.64 -10.91
N SER A 174 -27.59 -2.44 -10.57
CA SER A 174 -26.15 -2.12 -10.58
C SER A 174 -25.45 -2.68 -9.35
N THR A 175 -24.28 -3.27 -9.53
CA THR A 175 -23.41 -3.70 -8.42
C THR A 175 -22.46 -2.56 -8.08
N PHE A 176 -22.47 -2.13 -6.83
CA PHE A 176 -21.47 -1.20 -6.32
C PHE A 176 -20.22 -1.95 -5.90
N ALA A 177 -19.06 -1.34 -6.11
CA ALA A 177 -17.79 -1.95 -5.75
C ALA A 177 -16.93 -0.99 -4.91
N ILE A 178 -16.28 -1.53 -3.88
CA ILE A 178 -15.26 -0.83 -3.10
C ILE A 178 -13.99 -1.68 -3.12
N VAL A 179 -12.94 -1.10 -3.66
CA VAL A 179 -11.57 -1.64 -3.57
C VAL A 179 -10.78 -0.70 -2.69
N GLN A 180 -10.07 -1.23 -1.70
CA GLN A 180 -9.22 -0.43 -0.83
C GLN A 180 -7.97 -1.20 -0.46
N ASP A 181 -6.82 -0.54 -0.65
CA ASP A 181 -5.51 -1.11 -0.35
C ASP A 181 -4.76 -0.24 0.64
N MET A 182 -4.27 -0.85 1.72
CA MET A 182 -3.37 -0.22 2.67
C MET A 182 -1.97 -0.78 2.49
N THR A 183 -0.98 0.09 2.30
CA THR A 183 0.43 -0.28 2.08
C THR A 183 1.35 0.61 2.90
N VAL A 184 2.34 0.02 3.57
CA VAL A 184 3.42 0.78 4.21
C VAL A 184 4.41 1.22 3.13
N SER A 185 4.50 2.53 2.87
CA SER A 185 5.45 3.09 1.90
C SER A 185 6.84 3.27 2.50
N TYR A 186 6.90 3.70 3.76
CA TYR A 186 8.13 3.84 4.52
C TYR A 186 7.90 3.45 5.98
N ALA A 187 8.86 2.80 6.59
CA ALA A 187 8.86 2.55 8.03
C ALA A 187 10.25 2.61 8.62
N SER A 188 10.33 3.20 9.81
CA SER A 188 11.50 3.24 10.69
C SER A 188 11.05 3.14 12.15
N PRO A 189 11.96 2.97 13.12
CA PRO A 189 11.59 3.02 14.54
C PRO A 189 10.97 4.35 15.00
N ALA A 190 11.17 5.44 14.27
CA ALA A 190 10.65 6.77 14.60
C ALA A 190 9.36 7.11 13.85
N PHE A 191 9.19 6.64 12.61
CA PHE A 191 8.18 7.14 11.69
C PHE A 191 7.66 6.04 10.74
N MET A 192 6.35 6.05 10.47
CA MET A 192 5.71 5.19 9.50
C MET A 192 4.80 6.01 8.57
N SER A 193 4.95 5.83 7.26
CA SER A 193 4.07 6.37 6.22
C SER A 193 3.26 5.23 5.60
N VAL A 194 1.94 5.32 5.67
CA VAL A 194 0.99 4.31 5.20
C VAL A 194 0.10 4.93 4.13
N ILE A 195 0.08 4.33 2.96
CA ILE A 195 -0.80 4.70 1.85
C ILE A 195 -2.11 3.93 2.00
N VAL A 196 -3.22 4.63 1.84
CA VAL A 196 -4.55 4.05 1.65
C VAL A 196 -5.03 4.50 0.29
N SER A 197 -5.03 3.61 -0.69
CA SER A 197 -5.68 3.83 -1.98
C SER A 197 -7.07 3.23 -1.97
N TYR A 198 -8.02 3.91 -2.62
CA TYR A 198 -9.38 3.42 -2.73
C TYR A 198 -9.94 3.63 -4.14
N TRP A 199 -10.87 2.77 -4.50
CA TRP A 199 -11.71 2.89 -5.68
C TRP A 199 -13.14 2.58 -5.27
N LEU A 200 -14.06 3.47 -5.63
CA LEU A 200 -15.50 3.34 -5.40
C LEU A 200 -16.22 3.40 -6.74
N ASP A 201 -16.96 2.36 -7.08
CA ASP A 201 -17.94 2.39 -8.14
C ASP A 201 -19.34 2.38 -7.50
N SER A 202 -20.11 3.41 -7.75
CA SER A 202 -21.48 3.59 -7.25
C SER A 202 -22.52 3.55 -8.38
N GLY A 203 -22.19 2.92 -9.52
CA GLY A 203 -23.11 2.74 -10.65
C GLY A 203 -23.30 3.98 -11.51
N GLY A 204 -22.40 4.98 -11.41
CA GLY A 204 -22.39 6.17 -12.27
C GLY A 204 -21.75 5.93 -13.65
N ALA A 205 -21.35 7.01 -14.32
CA ALA A 205 -20.66 6.94 -15.61
C ALA A 205 -19.26 6.25 -15.49
N HIS A 206 -18.64 6.36 -14.34
CA HIS A 206 -17.37 5.71 -13.99
C HIS A 206 -17.21 5.69 -12.46
N GLY A 207 -16.37 4.80 -11.97
CA GLY A 207 -15.95 4.83 -10.58
C GLY A 207 -15.00 5.99 -10.27
N ASN A 208 -14.79 6.26 -9.00
CA ASN A 208 -13.88 7.28 -8.52
C ASN A 208 -12.88 6.69 -7.53
N GLY A 209 -11.64 7.15 -7.59
CA GLY A 209 -10.60 6.70 -6.71
C GLY A 209 -9.71 7.83 -6.22
N GLY A 210 -8.98 7.54 -5.19
CA GLY A 210 -8.03 8.50 -4.61
C GLY A 210 -7.04 7.83 -3.67
N VAL A 211 -6.17 8.67 -3.13
CA VAL A 211 -5.12 8.27 -2.21
C VAL A 211 -5.14 9.16 -0.98
N SER A 212 -5.07 8.54 0.19
CA SER A 212 -4.83 9.21 1.47
C SER A 212 -3.67 8.54 2.18
N ASN A 213 -2.91 9.31 2.95
CA ASN A 213 -1.77 8.77 3.67
C ASN A 213 -1.92 9.01 5.18
N SER A 214 -1.52 8.03 5.97
CA SER A 214 -1.37 8.17 7.40
C SER A 214 0.12 8.21 7.74
N ASN A 215 0.59 9.37 8.19
CA ASN A 215 1.96 9.60 8.60
C ASN A 215 2.03 9.58 10.13
N ILE A 216 2.62 8.53 10.70
CA ILE A 216 2.49 8.18 12.12
C ILE A 216 3.84 8.30 12.81
N GLY A 217 3.92 9.09 13.87
CA GLY A 217 5.06 9.09 14.80
C GLY A 217 5.02 7.83 15.66
N MET A 218 6.02 6.94 15.52
CA MET A 218 5.98 5.61 16.13
C MET A 218 6.05 5.65 17.65
N GLN A 219 6.78 6.60 18.23
CA GLN A 219 6.93 6.74 19.68
C GLN A 219 5.73 7.42 20.33
N THR A 220 5.15 8.43 19.67
CA THR A 220 4.06 9.25 20.21
C THR A 220 2.68 8.70 19.85
N GLY A 221 2.57 7.96 18.75
CA GLY A 221 1.30 7.57 18.16
C GLY A 221 0.53 8.72 17.50
N LYS A 222 1.12 9.91 17.37
CA LYS A 222 0.51 11.07 16.73
C LYS A 222 0.39 10.81 15.23
N LEU A 223 -0.76 11.13 14.64
CA LEU A 223 -0.84 11.43 13.22
C LEU A 223 -0.15 12.77 13.02
N LEU A 224 0.93 12.75 12.25
CA LEU A 224 1.77 13.91 12.02
C LEU A 224 1.09 14.88 11.06
N GLU A 225 1.41 16.15 11.20
CA GLU A 225 0.95 17.25 10.38
C GLU A 225 2.13 17.93 9.70
N ILE A 226 1.88 18.78 8.71
CA ILE A 226 2.95 19.47 7.97
C ILE A 226 3.84 20.28 8.89
N GLY A 227 3.27 20.92 9.90
CA GLY A 227 4.00 21.69 10.92
C GLY A 227 4.92 20.88 11.83
N ASP A 228 4.80 19.54 11.83
CA ASP A 228 5.78 18.67 12.51
C ASP A 228 7.07 18.51 11.68
N PHE A 229 7.06 18.89 10.39
CA PHE A 229 8.19 18.76 9.47
C PHE A 229 8.74 20.10 8.99
N PHE A 230 7.87 21.05 8.65
CA PHE A 230 8.24 22.27 7.93
C PHE A 230 7.56 23.49 8.55
N GLY A 231 8.29 24.63 8.57
CA GLY A 231 7.70 25.95 8.86
C GLY A 231 6.89 26.48 7.67
N GLU A 232 6.13 27.56 7.91
CA GLU A 232 5.26 28.17 6.88
C GLU A 232 6.02 28.60 5.63
N GLU A 233 7.22 29.20 5.77
CA GLU A 233 8.06 29.63 4.66
C GLU A 233 8.47 28.42 3.78
N ALA A 234 8.98 27.35 4.41
CA ALA A 234 9.36 26.13 3.70
C ALA A 234 8.14 25.47 3.00
N ALA A 235 6.98 25.47 3.64
CA ALA A 235 5.76 24.96 3.00
C ALA A 235 5.36 25.79 1.77
N GLY A 236 5.54 27.11 1.81
CA GLY A 236 5.34 28.01 0.65
C GLY A 236 6.31 27.72 -0.50
N GLU A 237 7.60 27.51 -0.20
CA GLU A 237 8.62 27.13 -1.19
C GLU A 237 8.28 25.77 -1.83
N LEU A 238 7.89 24.78 -1.03
CA LEU A 238 7.46 23.46 -1.53
C LEU A 238 6.23 23.56 -2.44
N ALA A 239 5.28 24.44 -2.13
CA ALA A 239 4.10 24.68 -2.99
C ALA A 239 4.51 25.30 -4.34
N ALA A 240 5.44 26.24 -4.35
CA ALA A 240 5.96 26.84 -5.58
C ALA A 240 6.70 25.82 -6.47
N VAL A 241 7.54 24.97 -5.86
CA VAL A 241 8.23 23.87 -6.56
C VAL A 241 7.22 22.87 -7.12
N CYS A 242 6.20 22.51 -6.33
CA CYS A 242 5.11 21.62 -6.76
C CYS A 242 4.38 22.21 -7.98
N LYS A 243 3.98 23.48 -7.94
CA LYS A 243 3.31 24.14 -9.07
C LYS A 243 4.13 24.05 -10.35
N ALA A 244 5.43 24.27 -10.28
CA ALA A 244 6.31 24.17 -11.46
C ALA A 244 6.33 22.75 -12.04
N GLN A 245 6.37 21.71 -11.18
CA GLN A 245 6.29 20.30 -11.59
C GLN A 245 4.95 19.97 -12.23
N LEU A 246 3.85 20.45 -11.66
CA LEU A 246 2.49 20.23 -12.19
C LEU A 246 2.33 20.87 -13.56
N ILE A 247 2.80 22.10 -13.76
CA ILE A 247 2.81 22.75 -15.08
C ILE A 247 3.58 21.92 -16.11
N ALA A 248 4.76 21.42 -15.74
CA ALA A 248 5.56 20.58 -16.63
C ALA A 248 4.85 19.24 -16.95
N ALA A 249 4.21 18.63 -15.95
CA ALA A 249 3.45 17.38 -16.12
C ALA A 249 2.22 17.59 -17.03
N LYS A 250 1.47 18.68 -16.84
CA LYS A 250 0.33 19.02 -17.68
C LYS A 250 0.73 19.31 -19.12
N ARG A 251 1.81 20.06 -19.34
CA ARG A 251 2.37 20.29 -20.70
C ARG A 251 2.69 18.99 -21.41
N LYS A 252 3.30 18.04 -20.69
CA LYS A 252 3.62 16.73 -21.27
C LYS A 252 2.38 15.90 -21.59
N ARG A 253 1.31 16.01 -20.80
CA ARG A 253 0.09 15.19 -20.89
C ARG A 253 -0.92 15.75 -21.89
N LEU A 254 -1.01 17.08 -22.00
CA LEU A 254 -2.05 17.82 -22.75
C LEU A 254 -1.57 18.39 -24.10
N ASP A 255 -0.44 17.91 -24.64
CA ASP A 255 0.20 18.45 -25.82
C ASP A 255 0.75 19.88 -25.61
N GLY A 256 2.05 19.97 -25.34
CA GLY A 256 2.73 21.14 -24.79
C GLY A 256 2.68 22.43 -25.61
N GLU A 257 2.30 22.36 -26.91
CA GLU A 257 2.17 23.55 -27.77
C GLU A 257 0.87 24.32 -27.53
N ILE A 258 -0.16 23.66 -26.97
CA ILE A 258 -1.51 24.22 -26.80
C ILE A 258 -1.79 24.57 -25.33
N TYR A 259 -1.12 23.92 -24.37
CA TYR A 259 -1.38 24.13 -22.95
C TYR A 259 -0.80 25.42 -22.42
N ASP A 260 -1.67 26.33 -22.00
CA ASP A 260 -1.33 27.60 -21.32
C ASP A 260 -1.73 27.52 -19.83
N PRO A 261 -0.76 27.48 -18.89
CA PRO A 261 -1.06 27.41 -17.47
C PRO A 261 -1.76 28.67 -16.92
N THR A 262 -1.75 29.80 -17.64
CA THR A 262 -2.40 31.04 -17.18
C THR A 262 -3.89 31.05 -17.41
N THR A 263 -4.40 30.15 -18.26
CA THR A 263 -5.82 30.00 -18.59
C THR A 263 -6.41 28.69 -18.04
N ASP A 264 -5.62 27.91 -17.27
CA ASP A 264 -6.07 26.65 -16.67
C ASP A 264 -6.81 26.90 -15.36
N ASP A 265 -8.14 26.89 -15.41
CA ASP A 265 -9.02 27.10 -14.27
C ASP A 265 -8.91 26.02 -13.17
N PHE A 266 -8.30 24.87 -13.46
CA PHE A 266 -8.04 23.81 -12.49
C PHE A 266 -6.72 24.01 -11.72
N LEU A 267 -5.72 24.68 -12.31
CA LEU A 267 -4.40 24.87 -11.73
C LEU A 267 -4.36 26.06 -10.76
N LYS A 268 -5.05 25.96 -9.64
CA LYS A 268 -5.18 27.03 -8.65
C LYS A 268 -4.12 26.96 -7.58
N ASP A 269 -3.50 28.10 -7.26
CA ASP A 269 -2.42 28.19 -6.25
C ASP A 269 -2.90 27.77 -4.87
N GLU A 270 -4.11 28.16 -4.48
CA GLU A 270 -4.70 27.79 -3.20
C GLU A 270 -4.92 26.27 -3.08
N VAL A 271 -5.31 25.58 -4.15
CA VAL A 271 -5.47 24.11 -4.15
C VAL A 271 -4.13 23.42 -3.99
N ILE A 272 -3.09 23.93 -4.67
CA ILE A 272 -1.74 23.38 -4.56
C ILE A 272 -1.19 23.60 -3.15
N ALA A 273 -1.32 24.82 -2.62
CA ALA A 273 -0.86 25.15 -1.27
C ALA A 273 -1.58 24.30 -0.19
N GLU A 274 -2.89 24.10 -0.31
CA GLU A 274 -3.68 23.25 0.59
C GLU A 274 -3.20 21.78 0.55
N HIS A 275 -2.95 21.22 -0.64
CA HIS A 275 -2.46 19.85 -0.75
C HIS A 275 -1.06 19.70 -0.16
N VAL A 276 -0.17 20.67 -0.38
CA VAL A 276 1.17 20.67 0.21
C VAL A 276 1.11 20.85 1.73
N ALA A 277 0.19 21.69 2.24
CA ALA A 277 -0.01 21.87 3.68
C ALA A 277 -0.69 20.67 4.37
N THR A 278 -1.30 19.75 3.62
CA THR A 278 -2.04 18.61 4.13
C THR A 278 -1.20 17.34 4.13
N LEU A 279 -0.61 16.96 5.27
CA LEU A 279 0.31 15.81 5.32
C LEU A 279 -0.35 14.46 4.94
N ALA A 280 -1.67 14.36 4.99
CA ALA A 280 -2.41 13.20 4.47
C ALA A 280 -2.32 13.05 2.93
N ARG A 281 -1.81 14.06 2.23
CA ARG A 281 -1.48 13.99 0.80
C ARG A 281 -0.04 13.54 0.53
N TRP A 282 0.79 13.46 1.57
CA TRP A 282 2.19 13.11 1.47
C TRP A 282 2.44 11.62 1.66
N ARG A 283 3.12 11.02 0.70
CA ARG A 283 3.68 9.67 0.76
C ARG A 283 5.19 9.76 0.87
N PHE A 284 5.75 9.14 1.90
CA PHE A 284 7.21 9.10 2.10
C PHE A 284 7.78 7.77 1.61
N LEU A 285 8.97 7.85 0.99
CA LEU A 285 9.86 6.77 0.64
C LEU A 285 11.27 7.13 1.15
N GLU A 286 12.21 6.19 1.11
CA GLU A 286 13.56 6.43 1.60
C GLU A 286 14.29 7.56 0.86
N SER A 287 14.13 7.64 -0.47
CA SER A 287 14.85 8.62 -1.31
C SER A 287 14.07 9.89 -1.63
N LYS A 288 12.75 9.87 -1.46
CA LYS A 288 11.85 10.98 -1.82
C LYS A 288 10.53 10.94 -1.05
N ALA A 289 9.85 12.07 -1.04
CA ALA A 289 8.42 12.10 -0.74
C ALA A 289 7.63 12.65 -1.94
N SER A 290 6.34 12.38 -2.00
CA SER A 290 5.45 12.91 -3.03
C SER A 290 4.13 13.39 -2.44
N VAL A 291 3.59 14.46 -3.02
CA VAL A 291 2.24 14.98 -2.73
C VAL A 291 1.33 14.57 -3.87
N SER A 292 0.23 13.90 -3.54
CA SER A 292 -0.71 13.37 -4.53
C SER A 292 -1.93 14.28 -4.70
N PHE A 293 -2.31 14.46 -5.95
CA PHE A 293 -3.53 15.15 -6.39
C PHE A 293 -4.41 14.14 -7.11
N ASP A 294 -5.54 13.80 -6.51
CA ASP A 294 -6.49 12.87 -7.11
C ASP A 294 -7.10 13.45 -8.40
N ALA A 295 -7.73 12.61 -9.22
CA ALA A 295 -8.50 13.09 -10.37
C ALA A 295 -9.50 14.18 -9.92
N TYR A 296 -9.70 15.18 -10.75
CA TYR A 296 -10.48 16.42 -10.49
C TYR A 296 -9.83 17.43 -9.52
N ALA A 297 -8.72 17.12 -8.83
CA ALA A 297 -8.11 18.09 -7.93
C ALA A 297 -7.53 19.31 -8.67
N ILE A 298 -6.79 19.04 -9.76
CA ILE A 298 -6.12 20.09 -10.56
C ILE A 298 -6.25 19.86 -12.07
N GLY A 299 -7.23 19.08 -12.51
CA GLY A 299 -7.49 18.78 -13.91
C GLY A 299 -8.77 17.97 -14.06
N SER A 300 -9.15 17.67 -15.30
CA SER A 300 -10.31 16.81 -15.60
C SER A 300 -10.06 15.36 -15.19
N TYR A 301 -11.12 14.56 -15.10
CA TYR A 301 -10.99 13.12 -14.84
C TYR A 301 -10.12 12.41 -15.90
N ALA A 302 -10.26 12.82 -17.16
CA ALA A 302 -9.50 12.25 -18.28
C ALA A 302 -7.99 12.52 -18.18
N GLU A 303 -7.59 13.60 -17.52
CA GLU A 303 -6.19 13.88 -17.21
C GLU A 303 -5.63 12.91 -16.15
N GLY A 304 -6.49 12.35 -15.30
CA GLY A 304 -6.10 11.47 -14.20
C GLY A 304 -5.41 12.20 -13.04
N PRO A 305 -4.80 11.45 -12.10
CA PRO A 305 -4.10 12.03 -10.96
C PRO A 305 -2.74 12.62 -11.35
N TYR A 306 -2.24 13.51 -10.49
CA TYR A 306 -0.92 14.10 -10.56
C TYR A 306 -0.16 13.94 -9.25
N ASP A 307 1.17 13.95 -9.31
CA ASP A 307 2.05 13.93 -8.13
C ASP A 307 3.13 15.02 -8.27
N CYS A 308 3.48 15.66 -7.15
CA CYS A 308 4.73 16.40 -7.01
C CYS A 308 5.73 15.54 -6.26
N GLU A 309 6.99 15.52 -6.68
CA GLU A 309 8.05 14.73 -6.06
C GLU A 309 9.14 15.62 -5.48
N PHE A 310 9.56 15.29 -4.26
CA PHE A 310 10.61 16.03 -3.55
C PHE A 310 11.70 15.06 -3.12
N PRO A 311 12.96 15.25 -3.57
CA PRO A 311 14.09 14.45 -3.09
C PRO A 311 14.25 14.58 -1.57
N MET A 312 14.46 13.46 -0.88
CA MET A 312 14.57 13.46 0.58
C MET A 312 15.70 14.37 1.10
N ARG A 313 16.80 14.51 0.35
CA ARG A 313 17.90 15.42 0.69
C ARG A 313 17.46 16.89 0.76
N GLU A 314 16.56 17.31 -0.13
CA GLU A 314 16.04 18.68 -0.18
C GLU A 314 15.07 18.93 0.97
N LEU A 315 14.17 17.96 1.21
CA LEU A 315 13.25 18.02 2.35
C LEU A 315 13.98 18.11 3.69
N LYS A 316 15.07 17.35 3.86
CA LYS A 316 15.90 17.42 5.08
C LYS A 316 16.57 18.78 5.28
N ALA A 317 16.96 19.48 4.20
CA ALA A 317 17.57 20.80 4.28
C ALA A 317 16.55 21.88 4.70
N MET A 318 15.27 21.67 4.46
CA MET A 318 14.18 22.60 4.78
C MET A 318 13.43 22.22 6.08
N ALA A 319 13.72 21.04 6.63
CA ALA A 319 13.00 20.50 7.78
C ALA A 319 13.37 21.21 9.08
N LEU A 320 12.42 21.29 9.98
CA LEU A 320 12.66 21.74 11.37
C LEU A 320 13.63 20.78 12.09
N ASP A 321 14.44 21.30 13.01
CA ASP A 321 15.48 20.52 13.71
C ASP A 321 14.94 19.22 14.33
N GLY A 322 13.75 19.26 14.94
CA GLY A 322 13.09 18.08 15.51
C GLY A 322 12.61 17.06 14.47
N ALA A 323 12.29 17.52 13.27
CA ALA A 323 11.78 16.68 12.17
C ALA A 323 12.89 15.89 11.46
N ILE A 324 14.13 16.33 11.54
CA ILE A 324 15.27 15.62 10.94
C ILE A 324 15.35 14.19 11.45
N ASN A 325 15.05 13.97 12.74
CA ASN A 325 15.04 12.64 13.35
C ASN A 325 13.91 11.72 12.80
N LEU A 326 12.78 12.28 12.36
CA LEU A 326 11.70 11.53 11.70
C LEU A 326 12.11 11.12 10.29
N LEU A 327 12.86 12.00 9.60
CA LEU A 327 13.36 11.80 8.24
C LEU A 327 14.75 11.12 8.20
N ALA A 328 15.38 10.92 9.35
CA ALA A 328 16.66 10.20 9.45
C ALA A 328 16.46 8.69 9.26
N ARG A 329 17.54 8.03 8.82
CA ARG A 329 17.58 6.57 8.62
C ARG A 329 17.51 5.80 9.93
#